data_fddab6d3c94a0586dddac19b1f3dd169
#
_entry.id   fddab6d3c94a0586dddac19b1f3dd169
#
_cell.length_a   1.000
_cell.length_b   1.000
_cell.length_c   1.000
_cell.angle_alpha   90.00
_cell.angle_beta   90.00
_cell.angle_gamma   90.00
#
_symmetry.space_group_name_H-M   'P 1'
#
loop_
_entity.id
_entity.type
_entity.pdbx_description
1 polymer ?
#
loop_
_entity_poly.entity_id
_entity_poly.type
_entity_poly.pdbx_seq_one_letter_code
_entity_poly.pdbx_strand_id
1 'polypeptide(L)'
;NMKSARIVGDVLGKYHPHGDSAVYGTMVRLCQPFKMYVPYGIGHGNFGSLDASDSPAAPRYCLTGDAVIKTKTHGDISYNELALMYGLSQPYSEVDIDIEVKSMNGEINKSTKLFHSGFHPTMELVLRNGLKIRGTKNHPVLTVVRGKSLQWKTLETLTLDDVVVIDSSHNQFIDNKEDDLLEARFLGCMVSEGYIASEERNESHNDYRIGMNNTDMNMIQPVIDYVKYRFDKDLHVGERILKSGSLSYDICLTNKEFHKEMVEKFHFGRNSLDRGLPKNTRYKSQEYICELLKYLFEGDGSVGYSYAKDTSGYLVYSTISKRLANDIRGLLLDLGIEVLISEDRKTRQGKNSKEIKLYIGGRHNMVRFYELIGFVSERKQTELYKIVKNIRAKKVAYNSPYATPYDSRTLTLQSVANQSGLE
;
A
#
# COMPACT_ATOMS: atom_id res chain seq x y z
N ASN A 1 22.50 -14.15 -30.36
CA ASN A 1 21.17 -14.57 -29.91
C ASN A 1 20.61 -13.55 -28.90
N MET A 2 19.45 -13.01 -29.21
CA MET A 2 18.75 -12.06 -28.34
C MET A 2 17.53 -12.74 -27.70
N LYS A 3 17.25 -12.46 -26.42
CA LYS A 3 16.03 -12.93 -25.76
C LYS A 3 14.82 -12.23 -26.37
N SER A 4 13.72 -12.94 -26.61
CA SER A 4 12.47 -12.40 -27.16
C SER A 4 11.95 -11.19 -26.37
N ALA A 5 11.98 -11.26 -25.05
CA ALA A 5 11.59 -10.14 -24.19
C ALA A 5 12.41 -8.86 -24.42
N ARG A 6 13.70 -8.97 -24.77
CA ARG A 6 14.53 -7.81 -25.10
C ARG A 6 14.11 -7.19 -26.43
N ILE A 7 13.82 -8.02 -27.43
CA ILE A 7 13.34 -7.54 -28.73
C ILE A 7 12.04 -6.79 -28.57
N VAL A 8 11.09 -7.36 -27.81
CA VAL A 8 9.81 -6.73 -27.50
C VAL A 8 10.02 -5.40 -26.77
N GLY A 9 10.88 -5.39 -25.75
CA GLY A 9 11.19 -4.15 -25.00
C GLY A 9 11.84 -3.06 -25.86
N ASP A 10 12.77 -3.42 -26.74
CA ASP A 10 13.38 -2.47 -27.67
C ASP A 10 12.37 -1.89 -28.69
N VAL A 11 11.43 -2.73 -29.18
CA VAL A 11 10.36 -2.27 -30.08
C VAL A 11 9.41 -1.34 -29.36
N LEU A 12 8.94 -1.70 -28.17
CA LEU A 12 8.06 -0.87 -27.35
C LEU A 12 8.70 0.47 -26.98
N GLY A 13 9.97 0.43 -26.60
CA GLY A 13 10.68 1.62 -26.14
C GLY A 13 11.07 2.60 -27.24
N LYS A 14 11.24 2.13 -28.48
CA LYS A 14 11.83 2.96 -29.57
C LYS A 14 10.90 3.20 -30.75
N TYR A 15 10.01 2.26 -31.05
CA TYR A 15 9.30 2.26 -32.35
C TYR A 15 7.77 2.16 -32.23
N HIS A 16 7.26 1.42 -31.25
CA HIS A 16 5.83 1.12 -31.17
C HIS A 16 5.38 0.99 -29.72
N PRO A 17 5.02 2.08 -29.04
CA PRO A 17 4.68 2.09 -27.62
C PRO A 17 3.25 1.59 -27.34
N HIS A 18 2.89 0.41 -27.83
CA HIS A 18 1.64 -0.29 -27.58
C HIS A 18 1.86 -1.56 -26.75
N GLY A 19 0.81 -2.34 -26.48
CA GLY A 19 0.91 -3.53 -25.62
C GLY A 19 1.97 -4.54 -26.08
N ASP A 20 2.70 -5.09 -25.13
CA ASP A 20 3.77 -6.08 -25.35
C ASP A 20 3.29 -7.35 -26.04
N SER A 21 2.06 -7.78 -25.76
CA SER A 21 1.43 -8.97 -26.33
C SER A 21 1.29 -8.87 -27.86
N ALA A 22 0.95 -7.70 -28.39
CA ALA A 22 0.84 -7.47 -29.82
C ALA A 22 2.22 -7.55 -30.51
N VAL A 23 3.24 -6.92 -29.91
CA VAL A 23 4.61 -6.95 -30.42
C VAL A 23 5.19 -8.37 -30.36
N TYR A 24 5.00 -9.04 -29.22
CA TYR A 24 5.44 -10.43 -29.04
C TYR A 24 4.75 -11.37 -30.02
N GLY A 25 3.42 -11.30 -30.13
CA GLY A 25 2.65 -12.12 -31.05
C GLY A 25 3.08 -11.91 -32.51
N THR A 26 3.40 -10.69 -32.90
CA THR A 26 3.93 -10.37 -34.21
C THR A 26 5.33 -10.97 -34.41
N MET A 27 6.24 -10.78 -33.44
CA MET A 27 7.58 -11.38 -33.51
C MET A 27 7.52 -12.91 -33.62
N VAL A 28 6.66 -13.56 -32.83
CA VAL A 28 6.47 -15.02 -32.90
C VAL A 28 6.00 -15.44 -34.30
N ARG A 29 5.01 -14.75 -34.86
CA ARG A 29 4.51 -15.06 -36.21
C ARG A 29 5.59 -14.91 -37.27
N LEU A 30 6.42 -13.89 -37.18
CA LEU A 30 7.54 -13.65 -38.10
C LEU A 30 8.64 -14.72 -37.99
N CYS A 31 8.71 -15.46 -36.89
CA CYS A 31 9.66 -16.55 -36.66
C CYS A 31 9.08 -17.95 -36.99
N GLN A 32 7.79 -18.05 -37.29
CA GLN A 32 7.11 -19.34 -37.53
C GLN A 32 7.27 -19.79 -38.98
N PRO A 33 7.98 -20.89 -39.27
CA PRO A 33 8.22 -21.36 -40.64
C PRO A 33 6.95 -21.84 -41.34
N PHE A 34 5.91 -22.17 -40.57
CA PHE A 34 4.61 -22.59 -41.13
C PHE A 34 3.68 -21.40 -41.45
N LYS A 35 4.05 -20.17 -41.05
CA LYS A 35 3.29 -18.94 -41.34
C LYS A 35 4.01 -18.00 -42.31
N MET A 36 5.32 -18.09 -42.37
CA MET A 36 6.15 -17.23 -43.21
C MET A 36 6.90 -18.03 -44.23
N TYR A 37 6.86 -17.62 -45.50
CA TYR A 37 7.63 -18.22 -46.59
C TYR A 37 9.14 -18.21 -46.31
N VAL A 38 9.61 -17.10 -45.73
CA VAL A 38 10.96 -16.97 -45.22
C VAL A 38 10.83 -16.39 -43.81
N PRO A 39 11.16 -17.13 -42.74
CA PRO A 39 11.15 -16.62 -41.40
C PRO A 39 12.15 -15.48 -41.21
N TYR A 40 11.73 -14.38 -40.58
CA TYR A 40 12.60 -13.23 -40.31
C TYR A 40 13.55 -13.46 -39.14
N GLY A 41 13.35 -14.53 -38.38
CA GLY A 41 14.21 -14.93 -37.27
C GLY A 41 14.10 -16.41 -36.98
N ILE A 42 15.15 -16.96 -36.38
CA ILE A 42 15.17 -18.35 -35.91
C ILE A 42 14.90 -18.32 -34.42
N GLY A 43 13.73 -18.84 -34.00
CA GLY A 43 13.38 -18.95 -32.60
C GLY A 43 14.06 -20.14 -31.93
N HIS A 44 14.65 -19.90 -30.73
CA HIS A 44 15.07 -20.97 -29.84
C HIS A 44 14.06 -21.11 -28.70
N GLY A 45 13.46 -22.27 -28.57
CA GLY A 45 12.40 -22.57 -27.61
C GLY A 45 11.06 -22.80 -28.31
N ASN A 46 9.97 -22.78 -27.53
CA ASN A 46 8.63 -23.00 -28.09
C ASN A 46 8.09 -21.70 -28.70
N PHE A 47 8.04 -21.68 -30.05
CA PHE A 47 7.42 -20.64 -30.86
C PHE A 47 6.06 -21.07 -31.41
N GLY A 48 5.48 -22.14 -30.89
CA GLY A 48 4.25 -22.76 -31.36
C GLY A 48 4.47 -23.70 -32.54
N SER A 49 3.47 -24.50 -32.85
CA SER A 49 3.43 -25.40 -33.99
C SER A 49 2.14 -25.22 -34.80
N LEU A 50 1.94 -26.04 -35.81
CA LEU A 50 0.66 -26.11 -36.55
C LEU A 50 -0.48 -26.66 -35.69
N ASP A 51 -0.16 -27.37 -34.64
CA ASP A 51 -1.15 -27.86 -33.68
C ASP A 51 -1.61 -26.68 -32.77
N ALA A 52 -2.90 -26.42 -32.76
CA ALA A 52 -3.50 -25.34 -31.97
C ALA A 52 -3.33 -25.52 -30.45
N SER A 53 -3.04 -26.73 -30.00
CA SER A 53 -2.75 -27.01 -28.58
C SER A 53 -1.36 -26.55 -28.14
N ASP A 54 -0.42 -26.38 -29.08
CA ASP A 54 0.95 -25.97 -28.80
C ASP A 54 1.13 -24.46 -29.01
N SER A 55 0.78 -23.71 -28.00
CA SER A 55 0.91 -22.26 -27.98
C SER A 55 2.37 -21.84 -27.76
N PRO A 56 2.84 -20.73 -28.38
CA PRO A 56 4.18 -20.22 -28.16
C PRO A 56 4.34 -19.76 -26.69
N ALA A 57 5.50 -20.04 -26.13
CA ALA A 57 5.82 -19.61 -24.77
C ALA A 57 5.83 -18.09 -24.65
N ALA A 58 5.08 -17.55 -23.71
CA ALA A 58 5.07 -16.11 -23.42
C ALA A 58 6.46 -15.61 -22.95
N PRO A 59 6.83 -14.35 -23.25
CA PRO A 59 8.03 -13.77 -22.69
C PRO A 59 7.89 -13.73 -21.17
N ARG A 60 8.86 -14.31 -20.46
CA ARG A 60 8.84 -14.39 -19.01
C ARG A 60 9.59 -13.21 -18.44
N TYR A 61 8.87 -12.31 -17.80
CA TYR A 61 9.37 -11.31 -16.87
C TYR A 61 8.73 -11.59 -15.51
N CYS A 62 9.54 -11.61 -14.48
CA CYS A 62 9.11 -12.11 -13.18
C CYS A 62 9.39 -11.11 -12.08
N LEU A 63 8.54 -11.13 -11.07
CA LEU A 63 8.77 -10.47 -9.79
C LEU A 63 9.36 -11.49 -8.80
N THR A 64 9.98 -10.98 -7.75
CA THR A 64 10.45 -11.83 -6.64
C THR A 64 9.25 -12.31 -5.81
N GLY A 65 9.42 -13.43 -5.11
CA GLY A 65 8.34 -14.04 -4.35
C GLY A 65 7.79 -13.19 -3.20
N ASP A 66 8.53 -12.18 -2.77
CA ASP A 66 8.11 -11.19 -1.76
C ASP A 66 7.25 -10.05 -2.33
N ALA A 67 7.13 -9.94 -3.66
CA ALA A 67 6.23 -8.97 -4.26
C ALA A 67 4.76 -9.31 -3.97
N VAL A 68 3.99 -8.29 -3.64
CA VAL A 68 2.59 -8.41 -3.21
C VAL A 68 1.66 -8.01 -4.36
N ILE A 69 0.61 -8.81 -4.58
CA ILE A 69 -0.47 -8.51 -5.51
C ILE A 69 -1.79 -8.34 -4.76
N LYS A 70 -2.68 -7.53 -5.33
CA LYS A 70 -4.04 -7.33 -4.82
C LYS A 70 -4.99 -8.34 -5.46
N THR A 71 -5.58 -9.20 -4.65
CA THR A 71 -6.53 -10.22 -5.10
C THR A 71 -7.88 -10.05 -4.43
N LYS A 72 -8.95 -10.46 -5.10
CA LYS A 72 -10.31 -10.39 -4.54
C LYS A 72 -10.51 -11.42 -3.41
N THR A 73 -9.96 -12.61 -3.56
CA THR A 73 -10.24 -13.74 -2.66
C THR A 73 -9.32 -13.74 -1.43
N HIS A 74 -8.05 -13.38 -1.61
CA HIS A 74 -7.01 -13.52 -0.58
C HIS A 74 -6.48 -12.19 -0.07
N GLY A 75 -7.03 -11.07 -0.57
CA GLY A 75 -6.52 -9.76 -0.21
C GLY A 75 -5.14 -9.46 -0.81
N ASP A 76 -4.37 -8.65 -0.12
CA ASP A 76 -2.97 -8.38 -0.45
C ASP A 76 -2.14 -9.62 -0.07
N ILE A 77 -1.62 -10.33 -1.05
CA ILE A 77 -0.89 -11.59 -0.86
C ILE A 77 0.41 -11.58 -1.67
N SER A 78 1.48 -12.09 -1.09
CA SER A 78 2.75 -12.26 -1.79
C SER A 78 2.75 -13.48 -2.72
N TYR A 79 3.61 -13.47 -3.73
CA TYR A 79 3.79 -14.64 -4.59
C TYR A 79 4.30 -15.87 -3.80
N ASN A 80 5.10 -15.67 -2.73
CA ASN A 80 5.53 -16.78 -1.86
C ASN A 80 4.34 -17.40 -1.11
N GLU A 81 3.43 -16.57 -0.57
CA GLU A 81 2.23 -17.08 0.11
C GLU A 81 1.31 -17.81 -0.88
N LEU A 82 1.14 -17.27 -2.10
CA LEU A 82 0.38 -17.97 -3.15
C LEU A 82 1.04 -19.30 -3.54
N ALA A 83 2.35 -19.31 -3.75
CA ALA A 83 3.08 -20.52 -4.08
C ALA A 83 2.91 -21.60 -2.99
N LEU A 84 2.99 -21.21 -1.73
CA LEU A 84 2.74 -22.14 -0.60
C LEU A 84 1.31 -22.65 -0.60
N MET A 85 0.33 -21.76 -0.82
CA MET A 85 -1.10 -22.11 -0.79
C MET A 85 -1.48 -23.11 -1.90
N TYR A 86 -0.92 -22.93 -3.10
CA TYR A 86 -1.20 -23.79 -4.25
C TYR A 86 -0.17 -24.91 -4.44
N GLY A 87 0.74 -25.12 -3.49
CA GLY A 87 1.72 -26.22 -3.51
C GLY A 87 2.83 -26.08 -4.55
N LEU A 88 3.11 -24.85 -5.04
CA LEU A 88 4.15 -24.57 -6.02
C LEU A 88 5.51 -24.41 -5.35
N SER A 89 6.31 -25.47 -5.31
CA SER A 89 7.62 -25.49 -4.64
C SER A 89 8.81 -25.73 -5.57
N GLN A 90 8.56 -26.32 -6.75
CA GLN A 90 9.64 -26.71 -7.68
C GLN A 90 9.99 -25.58 -8.65
N PRO A 91 11.28 -25.25 -8.82
CA PRO A 91 11.72 -24.33 -9.86
C PRO A 91 11.33 -24.83 -11.27
N TYR A 92 11.04 -23.89 -12.17
CA TYR A 92 10.65 -24.16 -13.56
C TYR A 92 9.34 -24.96 -13.71
N SER A 93 8.44 -24.81 -12.76
CA SER A 93 7.13 -25.46 -12.75
C SER A 93 5.99 -24.46 -12.71
N GLU A 94 4.80 -24.93 -12.93
CA GLU A 94 3.57 -24.14 -12.87
C GLU A 94 2.46 -24.90 -12.16
N VAL A 95 1.48 -24.16 -11.66
CA VAL A 95 0.27 -24.69 -11.05
C VAL A 95 -0.94 -23.90 -11.52
N ASP A 96 -2.04 -24.59 -11.70
CA ASP A 96 -3.31 -23.95 -12.00
C ASP A 96 -3.86 -23.25 -10.74
N ILE A 97 -4.28 -22.01 -10.94
CA ILE A 97 -4.89 -21.17 -9.89
C ILE A 97 -6.19 -20.58 -10.42
N ASP A 98 -7.03 -20.13 -9.54
CA ASP A 98 -8.24 -19.38 -9.88
C ASP A 98 -8.37 -18.17 -8.96
N ILE A 99 -7.75 -17.06 -9.35
CA ILE A 99 -7.77 -15.82 -8.59
C ILE A 99 -8.14 -14.63 -9.46
N GLU A 100 -8.90 -13.71 -8.89
CA GLU A 100 -9.18 -12.42 -9.51
C GLU A 100 -8.18 -11.39 -8.99
N VAL A 101 -7.48 -10.71 -9.92
CA VAL A 101 -6.45 -9.72 -9.61
C VAL A 101 -6.84 -8.35 -10.16
N LYS A 102 -6.48 -7.30 -9.43
CA LYS A 102 -6.64 -5.92 -9.91
C LYS A 102 -5.60 -5.63 -10.99
N SER A 103 -6.07 -5.15 -12.11
CA SER A 103 -5.30 -4.76 -13.27
C SER A 103 -5.29 -3.23 -13.45
N MET A 104 -4.67 -2.77 -14.53
CA MET A 104 -4.65 -1.35 -14.91
C MET A 104 -6.08 -0.81 -15.07
N ASN A 105 -6.29 0.47 -14.74
CA ASN A 105 -7.60 1.15 -14.76
C ASN A 105 -8.64 0.59 -13.78
N GLY A 106 -8.21 -0.26 -12.83
CA GLY A 106 -9.12 -0.88 -11.89
C GLY A 106 -9.88 -2.09 -12.43
N GLU A 107 -9.57 -2.55 -13.63
CA GLU A 107 -10.16 -3.76 -14.18
C GLU A 107 -9.78 -4.98 -13.33
N ILE A 108 -10.71 -5.92 -13.25
CA ILE A 108 -10.52 -7.18 -12.55
C ILE A 108 -10.27 -8.26 -13.61
N ASN A 109 -9.10 -8.84 -13.58
CA ASN A 109 -8.71 -9.91 -14.48
C ASN A 109 -8.54 -11.23 -13.72
N LYS A 110 -8.94 -12.32 -14.39
CA LYS A 110 -8.78 -13.67 -13.86
C LYS A 110 -7.37 -14.18 -14.18
N SER A 111 -6.65 -14.62 -13.16
CA SER A 111 -5.37 -15.32 -13.31
C SER A 111 -5.60 -16.82 -13.11
N THR A 112 -5.16 -17.60 -14.08
CA THR A 112 -5.41 -19.05 -14.13
C THR A 112 -4.17 -19.89 -13.86
N LYS A 113 -2.97 -19.27 -13.87
CA LYS A 113 -1.71 -19.98 -13.67
C LYS A 113 -0.73 -19.18 -12.85
N LEU A 114 0.02 -19.89 -12.00
CA LEU A 114 1.15 -19.37 -11.25
C LEU A 114 2.42 -20.13 -11.68
N PHE A 115 3.48 -19.40 -12.01
CA PHE A 115 4.74 -19.96 -12.47
C PHE A 115 5.87 -19.71 -11.50
N HIS A 116 6.68 -20.71 -11.24
CA HIS A 116 8.00 -20.56 -10.62
C HIS A 116 9.07 -20.62 -11.71
N SER A 117 9.58 -19.46 -12.14
CA SER A 117 10.52 -19.34 -13.25
C SER A 117 11.95 -19.76 -12.93
N GLY A 118 12.21 -20.25 -11.72
CA GLY A 118 13.56 -20.56 -11.25
C GLY A 118 14.28 -19.34 -10.66
N PHE A 119 15.62 -19.43 -10.61
CA PHE A 119 16.47 -18.39 -10.03
C PHE A 119 17.04 -17.50 -11.13
N HIS A 120 16.83 -16.19 -11.02
CA HIS A 120 17.28 -15.20 -11.99
C HIS A 120 17.95 -14.02 -11.30
N PRO A 121 18.93 -13.37 -11.94
CA PRO A 121 19.41 -12.07 -11.49
C PRO A 121 18.26 -11.06 -11.48
N THR A 122 18.09 -10.36 -10.35
CA THR A 122 17.03 -9.37 -10.16
C THR A 122 17.60 -7.96 -10.00
N MET A 123 16.76 -6.97 -10.27
CA MET A 123 16.99 -5.56 -9.96
C MET A 123 15.91 -5.07 -8.99
N GLU A 124 16.27 -4.18 -8.10
CA GLU A 124 15.33 -3.49 -7.21
C GLU A 124 15.15 -2.05 -7.68
N LEU A 125 13.93 -1.68 -7.98
CA LEU A 125 13.54 -0.29 -8.17
C LEU A 125 13.10 0.29 -6.84
N VAL A 126 13.72 1.39 -6.42
CA VAL A 126 13.35 2.13 -5.22
C VAL A 126 12.88 3.51 -5.64
N LEU A 127 11.63 3.84 -5.37
CA LEU A 127 11.07 5.14 -5.66
C LEU A 127 11.39 6.14 -4.54
N ARG A 128 11.34 7.44 -4.86
CA ARG A 128 11.59 8.53 -3.89
C ARG A 128 10.71 8.46 -2.64
N ASN A 129 9.49 7.97 -2.78
CA ASN A 129 8.55 7.77 -1.66
C ASN A 129 8.78 6.49 -0.87
N GLY A 130 9.84 5.73 -1.18
CA GLY A 130 10.20 4.49 -0.50
C GLY A 130 9.45 3.26 -0.96
N LEU A 131 8.58 3.35 -1.98
CA LEU A 131 8.01 2.16 -2.61
C LEU A 131 9.10 1.40 -3.35
N LYS A 132 9.01 0.07 -3.30
CA LYS A 132 10.00 -0.82 -3.90
C LYS A 132 9.33 -1.92 -4.70
N ILE A 133 9.95 -2.28 -5.79
CA ILE A 133 9.62 -3.49 -6.54
C ILE A 133 10.92 -4.17 -6.97
N ARG A 134 10.97 -5.49 -6.84
CA ARG A 134 12.11 -6.30 -7.27
C ARG A 134 11.66 -7.31 -8.29
N GLY A 135 12.38 -7.37 -9.40
CA GLY A 135 12.05 -8.26 -10.50
C GLY A 135 13.24 -8.56 -11.41
N THR A 136 13.01 -9.38 -12.42
CA THR A 136 14.00 -9.60 -13.46
C THR A 136 14.28 -8.31 -14.22
N LYS A 137 15.49 -8.19 -14.79
CA LYS A 137 15.94 -6.97 -15.51
C LYS A 137 14.98 -6.49 -16.59
N ASN A 138 14.32 -7.43 -17.24
CA ASN A 138 13.36 -7.19 -18.32
C ASN A 138 11.92 -6.98 -17.83
N HIS A 139 11.67 -6.89 -16.52
CA HIS A 139 10.33 -6.62 -15.99
C HIS A 139 9.86 -5.22 -16.40
N PRO A 140 8.68 -5.11 -17.04
CA PRO A 140 8.18 -3.82 -17.51
C PRO A 140 7.60 -2.99 -16.38
N VAL A 141 7.88 -1.69 -16.41
CA VAL A 141 7.34 -0.68 -15.50
C VAL A 141 6.75 0.45 -16.32
N LEU A 142 5.55 0.88 -15.96
CA LEU A 142 4.88 1.97 -16.65
C LEU A 142 5.47 3.31 -16.19
N THR A 143 5.90 4.14 -17.16
CA THR A 143 6.50 5.45 -16.92
C THR A 143 5.77 6.55 -17.66
N VAL A 144 5.92 7.79 -17.19
CA VAL A 144 5.42 8.97 -17.87
C VAL A 144 6.59 9.66 -18.56
N VAL A 145 6.51 9.84 -19.87
CA VAL A 145 7.46 10.69 -20.61
C VAL A 145 7.07 12.15 -20.44
N ARG A 146 8.07 13.02 -20.20
CA ARG A 146 7.85 14.46 -20.07
C ARG A 146 7.01 14.96 -21.26
N GLY A 147 5.81 15.40 -20.95
CA GLY A 147 4.93 16.08 -21.87
C GLY A 147 3.69 15.35 -22.33
N LYS A 148 3.43 14.06 -22.10
CA LYS A 148 2.05 13.59 -22.40
C LYS A 148 1.82 12.10 -22.68
N SER A 149 2.82 11.22 -22.74
CA SER A 149 2.57 9.81 -23.08
C SER A 149 3.01 8.84 -21.99
N LEU A 150 2.26 7.76 -21.86
CA LEU A 150 2.66 6.61 -21.05
C LEU A 150 3.59 5.74 -21.89
N GLN A 151 4.64 5.21 -21.26
CA GLN A 151 5.60 4.33 -21.89
C GLN A 151 6.00 3.20 -20.96
N TRP A 152 6.01 1.96 -21.48
CA TRP A 152 6.59 0.84 -20.78
C TRP A 152 8.12 0.84 -20.95
N LYS A 153 8.83 0.79 -19.82
CA LYS A 153 10.28 0.61 -19.75
C LYS A 153 10.61 -0.62 -18.94
N THR A 154 11.68 -1.32 -19.29
CA THR A 154 12.16 -2.44 -18.47
C THR A 154 12.99 -1.91 -17.30
N LEU A 155 13.07 -2.67 -16.20
CA LEU A 155 13.86 -2.25 -15.02
C LEU A 155 15.30 -1.87 -15.39
N GLU A 156 15.94 -2.59 -16.32
CA GLU A 156 17.30 -2.30 -16.76
C GLU A 156 17.47 -1.00 -17.56
N THR A 157 16.38 -0.46 -18.12
CA THR A 157 16.40 0.77 -18.94
C THR A 157 15.94 2.00 -18.18
N LEU A 158 15.48 1.84 -16.94
CA LEU A 158 15.09 2.96 -16.08
C LEU A 158 16.30 3.79 -15.67
N THR A 159 16.08 5.09 -15.59
CA THR A 159 17.03 6.10 -15.11
C THR A 159 16.46 6.85 -13.91
N LEU A 160 17.29 7.63 -13.21
CA LEU A 160 16.85 8.44 -12.08
C LEU A 160 15.90 9.59 -12.47
N ASP A 161 15.83 9.94 -13.75
CA ASP A 161 14.94 10.99 -14.28
C ASP A 161 13.56 10.45 -14.69
N ASP A 162 13.36 9.13 -14.67
CA ASP A 162 12.10 8.51 -15.05
C ASP A 162 11.04 8.70 -13.97
N VAL A 163 9.83 9.01 -14.41
CA VAL A 163 8.65 9.12 -13.53
C VAL A 163 7.81 7.86 -13.68
N VAL A 164 7.73 7.08 -12.60
CA VAL A 164 6.98 5.82 -12.57
C VAL A 164 5.53 6.07 -12.19
N VAL A 165 4.63 5.41 -12.90
CA VAL A 165 3.19 5.43 -12.59
C VAL A 165 2.92 4.56 -11.38
N ILE A 166 2.18 5.11 -10.40
CA ILE A 166 1.74 4.43 -9.20
C ILE A 166 0.21 4.37 -9.20
N ASP A 167 -0.35 3.19 -8.95
CA ASP A 167 -1.78 3.05 -8.72
C ASP A 167 -2.13 3.58 -7.32
N SER A 168 -2.89 4.65 -7.28
CA SER A 168 -3.43 5.28 -6.08
C SER A 168 -4.96 5.24 -6.04
N SER A 169 -5.57 4.37 -6.83
CA SER A 169 -7.01 4.22 -6.84
C SER A 169 -7.48 3.38 -5.66
N HIS A 170 -8.66 3.76 -5.11
CA HIS A 170 -9.30 3.01 -4.05
C HIS A 170 -9.54 1.55 -4.48
N ASN A 171 -9.46 0.62 -3.52
CA ASN A 171 -9.61 -0.79 -3.81
C ASN A 171 -11.03 -1.10 -4.29
N GLN A 172 -11.18 -1.68 -5.48
CA GLN A 172 -12.49 -2.04 -6.07
C GLN A 172 -13.06 -3.37 -5.55
N PHE A 173 -12.30 -4.13 -4.77
CA PHE A 173 -12.75 -5.39 -4.16
C PHE A 173 -13.53 -5.18 -2.86
N ILE A 174 -14.14 -4.01 -2.68
CA ILE A 174 -14.94 -3.71 -1.50
C ILE A 174 -16.19 -4.59 -1.53
N ASP A 175 -16.36 -5.37 -0.49
CA ASP A 175 -17.64 -6.02 -0.22
C ASP A 175 -18.62 -4.90 0.20
N ASN A 176 -19.74 -4.73 -0.53
CA ASN A 176 -20.76 -3.71 -0.26
C ASN A 176 -21.53 -3.97 1.05
N LYS A 177 -20.94 -4.64 2.02
CA LYS A 177 -21.46 -4.76 3.36
C LYS A 177 -21.23 -3.46 4.11
N GLU A 178 -22.25 -3.06 4.86
CA GLU A 178 -22.15 -1.95 5.80
C GLU A 178 -21.05 -2.26 6.81
N ASP A 179 -19.93 -1.52 6.74
CA ASP A 179 -18.80 -1.69 7.63
C ASP A 179 -19.11 -1.03 8.98
N ASP A 180 -18.69 -1.67 10.06
CA ASP A 180 -18.86 -1.17 11.40
C ASP A 180 -17.85 -0.03 11.69
N LEU A 181 -18.33 1.21 11.63
CA LEU A 181 -17.49 2.39 11.92
C LEU A 181 -17.06 2.45 13.39
N LEU A 182 -17.81 1.83 14.30
CA LEU A 182 -17.40 1.72 15.71
C LEU A 182 -16.17 0.81 15.82
N GLU A 183 -16.11 -0.30 15.06
CA GLU A 183 -14.92 -1.15 14.98
C GLU A 183 -13.71 -0.37 14.43
N ALA A 184 -13.92 0.47 13.44
CA ALA A 184 -12.83 1.30 12.87
C ALA A 184 -12.24 2.26 13.89
N ARG A 185 -13.09 2.97 14.64
CA ARG A 185 -12.70 3.90 15.72
C ARG A 185 -11.97 3.17 16.84
N PHE A 186 -12.57 2.07 17.30
CA PHE A 186 -11.99 1.20 18.32
C PHE A 186 -10.59 0.73 17.91
N LEU A 187 -10.45 0.19 16.70
CA LEU A 187 -9.18 -0.32 16.19
C LEU A 187 -8.13 0.82 16.11
N GLY A 188 -8.52 2.00 15.66
CA GLY A 188 -7.66 3.18 15.61
C GLY A 188 -7.12 3.56 16.97
N CYS A 189 -7.99 3.64 18.00
CA CYS A 189 -7.62 3.93 19.37
C CYS A 189 -6.68 2.86 19.94
N MET A 190 -7.03 1.59 19.78
CA MET A 190 -6.24 0.50 20.33
C MET A 190 -4.87 0.37 19.67
N VAL A 191 -4.77 0.53 18.35
CA VAL A 191 -3.48 0.41 17.66
C VAL A 191 -2.54 1.56 18.01
N SER A 192 -3.04 2.77 18.24
CA SER A 192 -2.19 3.90 18.67
C SER A 192 -1.82 3.81 20.15
N GLU A 193 -2.80 3.72 21.05
CA GLU A 193 -2.61 3.94 22.49
C GLU A 193 -2.84 2.68 23.34
N GLY A 194 -3.41 1.61 22.77
CA GLY A 194 -3.77 0.40 23.49
C GLY A 194 -2.57 -0.45 23.89
N TYR A 195 -2.77 -1.31 24.87
CA TYR A 195 -1.85 -2.37 25.24
C TYR A 195 -2.59 -3.69 25.45
N ILE A 196 -1.86 -4.79 25.27
CA ILE A 196 -2.29 -6.14 25.57
C ILE A 196 -1.25 -6.81 26.44
N ALA A 197 -1.67 -7.43 27.53
CA ALA A 197 -0.75 -8.19 28.37
C ALA A 197 -0.31 -9.48 27.65
N SER A 198 0.89 -9.97 27.94
CA SER A 198 1.32 -11.27 27.46
C SER A 198 0.54 -12.39 28.15
N GLU A 199 0.14 -13.42 27.43
CA GLU A 199 -0.56 -14.58 27.98
C GLU A 199 0.25 -15.31 29.06
N GLU A 200 1.58 -15.25 28.99
CA GLU A 200 2.48 -15.94 29.90
C GLU A 200 3.08 -14.96 30.90
N ARG A 201 2.57 -14.93 32.14
CA ARG A 201 3.25 -14.30 33.27
C ARG A 201 4.09 -15.27 34.09
N ASN A 202 3.63 -16.51 34.23
CA ASN A 202 4.29 -17.66 34.86
C ASN A 202 3.56 -18.93 34.40
N GLU A 203 4.17 -20.11 34.59
CA GLU A 203 3.58 -21.42 34.23
C GLU A 203 2.18 -21.69 34.80
N SER A 204 1.68 -20.86 35.72
CA SER A 204 0.39 -21.06 36.43
C SER A 204 -0.66 -19.97 36.19
N HIS A 205 -0.36 -18.82 35.53
CA HIS A 205 -1.32 -17.72 35.39
C HIS A 205 -1.18 -17.00 34.05
N ASN A 206 -2.22 -17.10 33.24
CA ASN A 206 -2.36 -16.32 32.01
C ASN A 206 -2.93 -14.93 32.29
N ASP A 207 -2.33 -13.89 31.71
CA ASP A 207 -2.75 -12.50 31.89
C ASP A 207 -3.50 -12.03 30.62
N TYR A 208 -4.83 -11.90 30.74
CA TYR A 208 -5.73 -11.48 29.64
C TYR A 208 -6.13 -10.00 29.74
N ARG A 209 -5.28 -9.16 30.30
CA ARG A 209 -5.56 -7.72 30.41
C ARG A 209 -5.34 -7.02 29.10
N ILE A 210 -6.31 -6.19 28.76
CA ILE A 210 -6.29 -5.26 27.64
C ILE A 210 -6.71 -3.90 28.19
N GLY A 211 -6.04 -2.86 27.76
CA GLY A 211 -6.40 -1.52 28.20
C GLY A 211 -5.77 -0.44 27.38
N MET A 212 -6.12 0.78 27.70
CA MET A 212 -5.48 1.98 27.18
C MET A 212 -5.60 3.14 28.19
N ASN A 213 -4.77 4.13 28.04
CA ASN A 213 -4.91 5.39 28.76
C ASN A 213 -4.73 6.56 27.80
N ASN A 214 -5.51 7.62 28.02
CA ASN A 214 -5.39 8.86 27.26
C ASN A 214 -5.89 10.05 28.08
N THR A 215 -5.45 11.24 27.73
CA THR A 215 -5.95 12.49 28.34
C THR A 215 -7.20 13.02 27.63
N ASP A 216 -7.55 12.50 26.49
CA ASP A 216 -8.74 12.87 25.73
C ASP A 216 -9.79 11.75 25.79
N MET A 217 -10.95 12.07 26.39
CA MET A 217 -12.07 11.13 26.51
C MET A 217 -12.61 10.68 25.12
N ASN A 218 -12.47 11.52 24.08
CA ASN A 218 -12.86 11.14 22.73
C ASN A 218 -12.04 9.97 22.15
N MET A 219 -10.86 9.69 22.71
CA MET A 219 -10.07 8.50 22.37
C MET A 219 -10.47 7.27 23.22
N ILE A 220 -11.01 7.47 24.41
CA ILE A 220 -11.42 6.40 25.32
C ILE A 220 -12.83 5.88 24.97
N GLN A 221 -13.76 6.80 24.67
CA GLN A 221 -15.18 6.48 24.46
C GLN A 221 -15.42 5.40 23.38
N PRO A 222 -14.76 5.41 22.20
CA PRO A 222 -14.95 4.36 21.20
C PRO A 222 -14.61 2.96 21.70
N VAL A 223 -13.64 2.86 22.62
CA VAL A 223 -13.26 1.56 23.21
C VAL A 223 -14.33 1.08 24.20
N ILE A 224 -14.88 1.98 25.00
CA ILE A 224 -16.00 1.68 25.91
C ILE A 224 -17.20 1.20 25.10
N ASP A 225 -17.57 1.96 24.07
CA ASP A 225 -18.73 1.67 23.24
C ASP A 225 -18.60 0.34 22.51
N TYR A 226 -17.40 0.05 21.96
CA TYR A 226 -17.13 -1.22 21.27
C TYR A 226 -17.20 -2.41 22.22
N VAL A 227 -16.60 -2.31 23.41
CA VAL A 227 -16.63 -3.37 24.42
C VAL A 227 -18.04 -3.61 24.91
N LYS A 228 -18.84 -2.54 25.14
CA LYS A 228 -20.24 -2.65 25.51
C LYS A 228 -21.06 -3.30 24.40
N TYR A 229 -20.91 -2.84 23.18
CA TYR A 229 -21.63 -3.38 22.02
C TYR A 229 -21.29 -4.85 21.72
N ARG A 230 -20.01 -5.21 21.78
CA ARG A 230 -19.52 -6.52 21.33
C ARG A 230 -19.58 -7.59 22.39
N PHE A 231 -19.37 -7.22 23.66
CA PHE A 231 -19.21 -8.16 24.78
C PHE A 231 -20.23 -7.94 25.92
N ASP A 232 -21.12 -6.96 25.78
CA ASP A 232 -22.05 -6.53 26.83
C ASP A 232 -21.38 -6.29 28.20
N LYS A 233 -20.18 -5.69 28.16
CA LYS A 233 -19.39 -5.38 29.34
C LYS A 233 -19.30 -3.87 29.56
N ASP A 234 -19.51 -3.45 30.79
CA ASP A 234 -19.24 -2.07 31.18
C ASP A 234 -17.78 -1.95 31.63
N LEU A 235 -17.07 -0.94 31.07
CA LEU A 235 -15.70 -0.63 31.47
C LEU A 235 -15.70 0.44 32.53
N HIS A 236 -14.98 0.17 33.62
CA HIS A 236 -14.69 1.22 34.61
C HIS A 236 -13.62 2.16 34.06
N VAL A 237 -13.90 3.47 34.14
CA VAL A 237 -12.94 4.52 33.76
C VAL A 237 -12.27 5.02 35.03
N GLY A 238 -10.99 4.69 35.16
CA GLY A 238 -10.16 5.26 36.20
C GLY A 238 -9.68 6.65 35.81
N GLU A 239 -9.62 7.54 36.77
CA GLU A 239 -9.09 8.91 36.59
C GLU A 239 -7.81 9.09 37.38
N ARG A 240 -6.80 9.69 36.75
CA ARG A 240 -5.52 9.96 37.38
C ARG A 240 -4.98 11.33 36.97
N ILE A 241 -4.54 12.12 37.92
CA ILE A 241 -3.84 13.38 37.67
C ILE A 241 -2.36 13.06 37.36
N LEU A 242 -1.89 13.46 36.22
CA LEU A 242 -0.49 13.32 35.80
C LEU A 242 0.38 14.37 36.52
N LYS A 243 1.71 14.15 36.49
CA LYS A 243 2.68 15.11 37.02
C LYS A 243 2.61 16.49 36.35
N SER A 244 2.07 16.56 35.15
CA SER A 244 1.80 17.80 34.40
C SER A 244 0.58 18.57 34.90
N GLY A 245 -0.22 17.99 35.79
CA GLY A 245 -1.51 18.52 36.20
C GLY A 245 -2.68 18.13 35.28
N SER A 246 -2.43 17.46 34.18
CA SER A 246 -3.49 17.03 33.27
C SER A 246 -4.21 15.77 33.80
N LEU A 247 -5.53 15.69 33.60
CA LEU A 247 -6.32 14.49 33.86
C LEU A 247 -6.04 13.43 32.80
N SER A 248 -5.85 12.20 33.21
CA SER A 248 -5.71 11.04 32.36
C SER A 248 -6.76 10.01 32.71
N TYR A 249 -7.43 9.48 31.70
CA TYR A 249 -8.39 8.40 31.81
C TYR A 249 -7.68 7.08 31.56
N ASP A 250 -8.01 6.05 32.32
CA ASP A 250 -7.44 4.71 32.24
C ASP A 250 -8.57 3.68 32.21
N ILE A 251 -8.55 2.81 31.22
CA ILE A 251 -9.48 1.67 31.10
C ILE A 251 -8.71 0.37 30.98
N CYS A 252 -9.19 -0.65 31.70
CA CYS A 252 -8.59 -1.97 31.65
C CYS A 252 -9.67 -3.04 31.80
N LEU A 253 -9.64 -4.02 30.96
CA LEU A 253 -10.52 -5.21 31.00
C LEU A 253 -9.68 -6.47 31.02
N THR A 254 -9.98 -7.38 31.94
CA THR A 254 -9.47 -8.76 31.94
C THR A 254 -10.55 -9.67 31.39
N ASN A 255 -10.41 -10.05 30.11
CA ASN A 255 -11.39 -10.91 29.45
C ASN A 255 -10.68 -11.76 28.38
N LYS A 256 -10.78 -13.10 28.52
CA LYS A 256 -10.13 -14.07 27.65
C LYS A 256 -10.65 -14.01 26.20
N GLU A 257 -11.97 -13.85 26.02
CA GLU A 257 -12.60 -13.79 24.70
C GLU A 257 -12.18 -12.55 23.95
N PHE A 258 -12.21 -11.40 24.62
CA PHE A 258 -11.75 -10.15 24.05
C PHE A 258 -10.25 -10.20 23.71
N HIS A 259 -9.43 -10.76 24.60
CA HIS A 259 -8.01 -10.94 24.36
C HIS A 259 -7.77 -11.80 23.11
N LYS A 260 -8.51 -12.92 22.96
CA LYS A 260 -8.46 -13.78 21.79
C LYS A 260 -8.84 -13.02 20.52
N GLU A 261 -9.91 -12.21 20.54
CA GLU A 261 -10.32 -11.40 19.40
C GLU A 261 -9.22 -10.40 19.00
N MET A 262 -8.58 -9.73 19.95
CA MET A 262 -7.48 -8.81 19.69
C MET A 262 -6.30 -9.50 18.99
N VAL A 263 -5.95 -10.71 19.42
CA VAL A 263 -4.82 -11.46 18.85
C VAL A 263 -5.17 -12.07 17.49
N GLU A 264 -6.30 -12.76 17.38
CA GLU A 264 -6.66 -13.58 16.22
C GLU A 264 -7.33 -12.77 15.10
N LYS A 265 -8.29 -11.91 15.43
CA LYS A 265 -9.03 -11.11 14.44
C LYS A 265 -8.25 -9.85 14.05
N PHE A 266 -7.79 -9.11 15.04
CA PHE A 266 -7.13 -7.83 14.80
C PHE A 266 -5.63 -7.94 14.61
N HIS A 267 -5.03 -9.13 14.82
CA HIS A 267 -3.59 -9.35 14.75
C HIS A 267 -2.80 -8.33 15.56
N PHE A 268 -3.35 -7.93 16.70
CA PHE A 268 -2.75 -6.95 17.58
C PHE A 268 -1.47 -7.53 18.19
N GLY A 269 -0.33 -6.94 17.84
CA GLY A 269 0.97 -7.42 18.28
C GLY A 269 1.17 -7.29 19.78
N ARG A 270 1.91 -8.24 20.38
CA ARG A 270 2.23 -8.23 21.82
C ARG A 270 3.03 -7.02 22.25
N ASN A 271 3.78 -6.42 21.35
CA ASN A 271 4.56 -5.20 21.59
C ASN A 271 4.41 -4.22 20.42
N SER A 272 4.89 -3.00 20.63
CA SER A 272 4.78 -1.95 19.61
C SER A 272 5.55 -2.23 18.31
N LEU A 273 6.55 -3.14 18.32
CA LEU A 273 7.28 -3.54 17.12
C LEU A 273 6.46 -4.45 16.20
N ASP A 274 5.58 -5.28 16.80
CA ASP A 274 4.81 -6.28 16.08
C ASP A 274 3.41 -5.77 15.68
N ARG A 275 3.09 -4.52 16.02
CA ARG A 275 1.81 -3.90 15.67
C ARG A 275 1.60 -3.84 14.17
N GLY A 276 0.36 -4.03 13.74
CA GLY A 276 -0.08 -3.91 12.38
C GLY A 276 -1.60 -3.86 12.31
N LEU A 277 -2.13 -3.69 11.11
CA LEU A 277 -3.56 -3.75 10.87
C LEU A 277 -3.97 -5.14 10.40
N PRO A 278 -5.25 -5.53 10.56
CA PRO A 278 -5.79 -6.74 9.95
C PRO A 278 -5.55 -6.75 8.43
N LYS A 279 -5.20 -7.92 7.87
CA LYS A 279 -4.91 -8.05 6.42
C LYS A 279 -6.05 -7.58 5.52
N ASN A 280 -7.30 -7.71 5.98
CA ASN A 280 -8.49 -7.31 5.24
C ASN A 280 -8.84 -5.81 5.36
N THR A 281 -8.12 -5.02 6.14
CA THR A 281 -8.42 -3.58 6.34
C THR A 281 -8.48 -2.79 5.04
N ARG A 282 -7.62 -3.10 4.07
CA ARG A 282 -7.62 -2.44 2.75
C ARG A 282 -8.82 -2.78 1.87
N TYR A 283 -9.65 -3.74 2.29
CA TYR A 283 -10.86 -4.22 1.59
C TYR A 283 -12.14 -3.72 2.25
N LYS A 284 -12.01 -2.86 3.25
CA LYS A 284 -13.10 -2.16 3.91
C LYS A 284 -13.54 -0.93 3.12
N SER A 285 -14.73 -0.41 3.44
CA SER A 285 -15.25 0.81 2.83
C SER A 285 -14.30 2.00 3.03
N GLN A 286 -14.41 3.00 2.17
CA GLN A 286 -13.63 4.23 2.30
C GLN A 286 -13.90 4.91 3.63
N GLU A 287 -15.16 4.91 4.07
CA GLU A 287 -15.60 5.49 5.34
C GLU A 287 -14.92 4.79 6.52
N TYR A 288 -14.88 3.45 6.53
CA TYR A 288 -14.17 2.68 7.55
C TYR A 288 -12.68 3.05 7.60
N ILE A 289 -12.03 3.08 6.44
CA ILE A 289 -10.60 3.42 6.35
C ILE A 289 -10.33 4.84 6.83
N CYS A 290 -11.17 5.80 6.47
CA CYS A 290 -11.02 7.19 6.91
C CYS A 290 -11.21 7.34 8.43
N GLU A 291 -12.22 6.69 9.00
CA GLU A 291 -12.43 6.70 10.46
C GLU A 291 -11.28 6.02 11.21
N LEU A 292 -10.80 4.88 10.74
CA LEU A 292 -9.63 4.20 11.31
C LEU A 292 -8.39 5.11 11.30
N LEU A 293 -8.07 5.71 10.16
CA LEU A 293 -6.92 6.60 10.02
C LEU A 293 -7.04 7.86 10.88
N LYS A 294 -8.25 8.41 11.03
CA LYS A 294 -8.52 9.57 11.88
C LYS A 294 -8.11 9.32 13.32
N TYR A 295 -8.50 8.20 13.91
CA TYR A 295 -8.14 7.84 15.26
C TYR A 295 -6.67 7.42 15.43
N LEU A 296 -6.08 6.74 14.42
CA LEU A 296 -4.65 6.47 14.38
C LEU A 296 -3.83 7.77 14.42
N PHE A 297 -4.16 8.73 13.54
CA PHE A 297 -3.47 10.02 13.49
C PHE A 297 -3.77 10.91 14.68
N GLU A 298 -4.91 10.73 15.37
CA GLU A 298 -5.15 11.41 16.63
C GLU A 298 -4.17 10.97 17.71
N GLY A 299 -3.90 9.67 17.85
CA GLY A 299 -2.93 9.15 18.82
C GLY A 299 -1.49 9.51 18.45
N ASP A 300 -0.95 8.87 17.43
CA ASP A 300 0.48 8.91 17.06
C ASP A 300 0.83 9.94 15.97
N GLY A 301 -0.16 10.68 15.46
CA GLY A 301 0.04 11.70 14.44
C GLY A 301 0.25 13.10 15.01
N SER A 302 0.96 13.93 14.26
CA SER A 302 1.18 15.34 14.61
C SER A 302 1.06 16.25 13.39
N VAL A 303 0.65 17.50 13.64
CA VAL A 303 0.63 18.58 12.66
C VAL A 303 1.85 19.45 12.88
N GLY A 304 2.64 19.69 11.85
CA GLY A 304 3.84 20.51 11.90
C GLY A 304 3.82 21.63 10.87
N TYR A 305 4.55 22.69 11.19
CA TYR A 305 4.79 23.80 10.29
C TYR A 305 6.25 23.83 9.88
N SER A 306 6.51 24.14 8.63
CA SER A 306 7.87 24.43 8.15
C SER A 306 8.12 25.92 8.28
N TYR A 307 8.92 26.30 9.26
CA TYR A 307 9.28 27.71 9.50
C TYR A 307 10.12 28.35 8.37
N ALA A 308 10.75 27.54 7.54
CA ALA A 308 11.59 28.04 6.45
C ALA A 308 10.81 28.58 5.24
N LYS A 309 9.54 28.26 5.14
CA LYS A 309 8.63 28.75 4.08
C LYS A 309 7.26 28.96 4.72
N ASP A 310 6.88 30.17 4.94
CA ASP A 310 5.65 30.67 5.62
C ASP A 310 4.30 29.99 5.24
N THR A 311 4.31 28.83 4.60
CA THR A 311 3.13 28.26 3.97
C THR A 311 3.11 26.74 3.80
N SER A 312 4.12 26.03 4.23
CA SER A 312 4.15 24.56 4.09
C SER A 312 4.00 23.89 5.45
N GLY A 313 2.79 23.46 5.75
CA GLY A 313 2.55 22.50 6.83
C GLY A 313 2.78 21.07 6.34
N TYR A 314 2.96 20.18 7.27
CA TYR A 314 3.07 18.74 7.02
C TYR A 314 2.43 17.97 8.18
N LEU A 315 2.03 16.74 7.90
CA LEU A 315 1.62 15.79 8.93
C LEU A 315 2.68 14.72 9.07
N VAL A 316 2.87 14.23 10.28
CA VAL A 316 3.77 13.13 10.57
C VAL A 316 3.04 12.10 11.40
N TYR A 317 3.11 10.86 11.00
CA TYR A 317 2.76 9.71 11.81
C TYR A 317 4.06 8.99 12.21
N SER A 318 4.23 8.65 13.48
CA SER A 318 5.45 8.03 13.99
C SER A 318 5.16 6.66 14.58
N THR A 319 5.94 5.66 14.17
CA THR A 319 5.85 4.30 14.73
C THR A 319 7.22 3.62 14.75
N ILE A 320 7.37 2.60 15.57
CA ILE A 320 8.53 1.70 15.52
C ILE A 320 8.22 0.41 14.74
N SER A 321 6.96 0.14 14.44
CA SER A 321 6.55 -1.02 13.66
C SER A 321 6.65 -0.75 12.16
N LYS A 322 7.52 -1.51 11.50
CA LYS A 322 7.63 -1.46 10.04
C LYS A 322 6.37 -1.97 9.33
N ARG A 323 5.69 -2.95 9.94
CA ARG A 323 4.43 -3.49 9.43
C ARG A 323 3.35 -2.41 9.46
N LEU A 324 3.11 -1.79 10.62
CA LEU A 324 2.11 -0.72 10.76
C LEU A 324 2.39 0.47 9.83
N ALA A 325 3.66 0.87 9.70
CA ALA A 325 4.04 1.93 8.78
C ALA A 325 3.68 1.61 7.32
N ASN A 326 3.90 0.36 6.88
CA ASN A 326 3.54 -0.07 5.53
C ASN A 326 2.01 -0.18 5.36
N ASP A 327 1.29 -0.69 6.36
CA ASP A 327 -0.17 -0.77 6.35
C ASP A 327 -0.79 0.62 6.18
N ILE A 328 -0.41 1.58 7.04
CA ILE A 328 -0.89 2.98 6.98
C ILE A 328 -0.53 3.62 5.64
N ARG A 329 0.71 3.45 5.17
CA ARG A 329 1.11 3.96 3.85
C ARG A 329 0.23 3.42 2.74
N GLY A 330 -0.08 2.12 2.80
CA GLY A 330 -0.96 1.47 1.82
C GLY A 330 -2.37 2.06 1.81
N LEU A 331 -2.97 2.26 3.00
CA LEU A 331 -4.29 2.87 3.14
C LEU A 331 -4.32 4.32 2.63
N LEU A 332 -3.32 5.12 2.98
CA LEU A 332 -3.20 6.50 2.52
C LEU A 332 -3.03 6.58 1.00
N LEU A 333 -2.21 5.68 0.42
CA LEU A 333 -2.04 5.62 -1.02
C LEU A 333 -3.34 5.24 -1.74
N ASP A 334 -4.11 4.29 -1.21
CA ASP A 334 -5.43 3.93 -1.75
C ASP A 334 -6.44 5.09 -1.67
N LEU A 335 -6.26 6.02 -0.74
CA LEU A 335 -7.00 7.28 -0.68
C LEU A 335 -6.39 8.40 -1.56
N GLY A 336 -5.36 8.12 -2.36
CA GLY A 336 -4.67 9.10 -3.19
C GLY A 336 -3.81 10.09 -2.42
N ILE A 337 -3.36 9.72 -1.21
CA ILE A 337 -2.48 10.53 -0.36
C ILE A 337 -1.08 9.90 -0.38
N GLU A 338 -0.14 10.57 -1.01
CA GLU A 338 1.25 10.13 -1.08
C GLU A 338 2.00 10.42 0.23
N VAL A 339 2.85 9.47 0.62
CA VAL A 339 3.60 9.51 1.89
C VAL A 339 5.08 9.32 1.63
N LEU A 340 5.92 10.14 2.25
CA LEU A 340 7.37 9.93 2.30
C LEU A 340 7.72 9.20 3.60
N ILE A 341 8.54 8.15 3.51
CA ILE A 341 9.01 7.42 4.68
C ILE A 341 10.45 7.82 4.99
N SER A 342 10.70 8.12 6.28
CA SER A 342 12.04 8.28 6.85
C SER A 342 12.24 7.33 8.01
N GLU A 343 13.41 6.72 8.10
CA GLU A 343 13.84 5.91 9.25
C GLU A 343 14.88 6.70 10.03
N ASP A 344 14.53 7.11 11.24
CA ASP A 344 15.42 7.81 12.16
C ASP A 344 15.93 6.84 13.24
N ARG A 345 17.22 6.93 13.56
CA ARG A 345 17.78 6.23 14.74
C ARG A 345 17.56 7.11 15.96
N LYS A 346 16.77 6.63 16.92
CA LYS A 346 16.62 7.26 18.24
C LYS A 346 17.24 6.40 19.32
N THR A 347 18.05 7.02 20.17
CA THR A 347 18.53 6.40 21.41
C THR A 347 17.65 6.87 22.55
N ARG A 348 16.81 6.00 23.08
CA ARG A 348 16.04 6.24 24.32
C ARG A 348 16.54 5.31 25.41
N GLN A 349 16.92 5.85 26.55
CA GLN A 349 17.38 5.10 27.73
C GLN A 349 18.46 4.05 27.42
N GLY A 350 19.45 4.40 26.58
CA GLY A 350 20.54 3.50 26.18
C GLY A 350 20.17 2.39 25.18
N LYS A 351 18.90 2.30 24.75
CA LYS A 351 18.45 1.39 23.70
C LYS A 351 18.28 2.12 22.37
N ASN A 352 18.98 1.63 21.35
CA ASN A 352 18.82 2.11 19.99
C ASN A 352 17.51 1.55 19.40
N SER A 353 16.53 2.40 19.15
CA SER A 353 15.34 2.06 18.41
C SER A 353 15.33 2.79 17.06
N LYS A 354 14.81 2.14 16.03
CA LYS A 354 14.52 2.78 14.76
C LYS A 354 13.09 3.32 14.82
N GLU A 355 12.94 4.63 14.70
CA GLU A 355 11.64 5.26 14.54
C GLU A 355 11.38 5.46 13.06
N ILE A 356 10.21 5.04 12.60
CA ILE A 356 9.74 5.21 11.23
C ILE A 356 8.74 6.36 11.23
N LYS A 357 8.99 7.34 10.39
CA LYS A 357 8.11 8.51 10.23
C LYS A 357 7.50 8.52 8.83
N LEU A 358 6.21 8.68 8.80
CA LEU A 358 5.39 8.83 7.61
C LEU A 358 5.06 10.33 7.46
N TYR A 359 5.66 10.99 6.49
CA TYR A 359 5.44 12.41 6.21
C TYR A 359 4.41 12.59 5.11
N ILE A 360 3.33 13.27 5.43
CA ILE A 360 2.34 13.74 4.45
C ILE A 360 2.59 15.22 4.23
N GLY A 361 2.95 15.59 3.01
CA GLY A 361 3.21 16.97 2.62
C GLY A 361 2.69 17.25 1.21
N GLY A 362 2.85 18.51 0.78
CA GLY A 362 2.34 18.95 -0.51
C GLY A 362 0.85 19.33 -0.49
N ARG A 363 0.48 20.22 -1.40
CA ARG A 363 -0.88 20.84 -1.41
C ARG A 363 -1.98 19.81 -1.54
N HIS A 364 -1.88 18.92 -2.52
CA HIS A 364 -2.88 17.91 -2.81
C HIS A 364 -3.11 16.97 -1.63
N ASN A 365 -2.04 16.40 -1.09
CA ASN A 365 -2.12 15.45 0.02
C ASN A 365 -2.70 16.07 1.29
N MET A 366 -2.31 17.33 1.61
CA MET A 366 -2.81 18.05 2.79
C MET A 366 -4.29 18.36 2.69
N VAL A 367 -4.75 18.83 1.50
CA VAL A 367 -6.17 19.12 1.26
C VAL A 367 -6.98 17.82 1.31
N ARG A 368 -6.48 16.76 0.66
CA ARG A 368 -7.17 15.48 0.63
C ARG A 368 -7.27 14.82 2.00
N PHE A 369 -6.20 14.89 2.81
CA PHE A 369 -6.25 14.43 4.20
C PHE A 369 -7.28 15.19 5.02
N TYR A 370 -7.34 16.52 4.88
CA TYR A 370 -8.33 17.36 5.57
C TYR A 370 -9.78 17.01 5.18
N GLU A 371 -10.02 16.77 3.89
CA GLU A 371 -11.38 16.48 3.38
C GLU A 371 -11.86 15.07 3.69
N LEU A 372 -10.99 14.08 3.71
CA LEU A 372 -11.35 12.67 3.87
C LEU A 372 -11.18 12.16 5.30
N ILE A 373 -10.14 12.58 6.01
CA ILE A 373 -9.72 11.99 7.27
C ILE A 373 -9.90 12.98 8.43
N GLY A 374 -9.10 14.04 8.46
CA GLY A 374 -9.09 15.03 9.54
C GLY A 374 -8.56 14.47 10.87
N PHE A 375 -8.91 15.16 11.97
CA PHE A 375 -8.55 14.79 13.34
C PHE A 375 -9.78 14.77 14.24
N VAL A 376 -9.68 14.07 15.37
CA VAL A 376 -10.72 14.01 16.41
C VAL A 376 -10.69 15.27 17.27
N SER A 377 -9.51 15.68 17.75
CA SER A 377 -9.37 16.85 18.63
C SER A 377 -9.50 18.15 17.85
N GLU A 378 -10.24 19.10 18.42
CA GLU A 378 -10.43 20.45 17.86
C GLU A 378 -9.08 21.16 17.65
N ARG A 379 -8.12 20.95 18.53
CA ARG A 379 -6.78 21.54 18.46
C ARG A 379 -6.06 21.14 17.18
N LYS A 380 -5.89 19.83 16.91
CA LYS A 380 -5.20 19.34 15.70
C LYS A 380 -5.99 19.67 14.43
N GLN A 381 -7.32 19.58 14.48
CA GLN A 381 -8.19 19.91 13.36
C GLN A 381 -8.10 21.39 12.98
N THR A 382 -8.04 22.29 13.98
CA THR A 382 -7.87 23.73 13.72
C THR A 382 -6.50 24.05 13.12
N GLU A 383 -5.43 23.38 13.59
CA GLU A 383 -4.10 23.55 13.01
C GLU A 383 -4.06 23.10 11.54
N LEU A 384 -4.64 21.94 11.25
CA LEU A 384 -4.76 21.43 9.87
C LEU A 384 -5.59 22.38 9.00
N TYR A 385 -6.73 22.88 9.51
CA TYR A 385 -7.55 23.85 8.79
C TYR A 385 -6.79 25.12 8.42
N LYS A 386 -5.98 25.67 9.33
CA LYS A 386 -5.14 26.87 9.06
C LYS A 386 -4.19 26.61 7.90
N ILE A 387 -3.54 25.44 7.87
CA ILE A 387 -2.64 25.05 6.76
C ILE A 387 -3.40 24.97 5.45
N VAL A 388 -4.53 24.27 5.44
CA VAL A 388 -5.35 24.08 4.22
C VAL A 388 -5.93 25.40 3.71
N LYS A 389 -6.39 26.28 4.62
CA LYS A 389 -6.85 27.62 4.28
C LYS A 389 -5.74 28.43 3.57
N ASN A 390 -4.52 28.41 4.11
CA ASN A 390 -3.38 29.06 3.48
C ASN A 390 -3.00 28.46 2.11
N ILE A 391 -3.08 27.13 2.00
CA ILE A 391 -2.88 26.44 0.73
C ILE A 391 -3.91 26.88 -0.31
N ARG A 392 -5.19 26.98 0.05
CA ARG A 392 -6.29 27.40 -0.85
C ARG A 392 -6.22 28.88 -1.23
N ALA A 393 -5.78 29.74 -0.31
CA ALA A 393 -5.66 31.18 -0.56
C ALA A 393 -4.54 31.55 -1.54
N LYS A 394 -3.52 30.72 -1.72
CA LYS A 394 -2.42 31.00 -2.63
C LYS A 394 -2.78 30.64 -4.07
N LYS A 395 -2.90 31.66 -4.93
CA LYS A 395 -2.89 31.47 -6.39
C LYS A 395 -1.52 30.87 -6.78
N VAL A 396 -1.56 29.73 -7.50
CA VAL A 396 -0.35 29.03 -7.92
C VAL A 396 0.31 29.82 -9.05
N ALA A 397 1.51 30.33 -8.84
CA ALA A 397 2.41 30.61 -9.94
C ALA A 397 3.00 29.27 -10.42
N TYR A 398 2.61 28.86 -11.61
CA TYR A 398 3.02 27.59 -12.26
C TYR A 398 4.48 27.63 -12.73
N ASN A 399 5.45 27.87 -11.85
CA ASN A 399 6.87 27.98 -12.22
C ASN A 399 7.79 27.02 -11.46
N SER A 400 7.28 25.95 -10.88
CA SER A 400 8.15 24.90 -10.35
C SER A 400 8.42 23.84 -11.41
N PRO A 401 9.69 23.56 -11.78
CA PRO A 401 10.02 22.44 -12.67
C PRO A 401 9.64 21.07 -12.09
N TYR A 402 9.22 21.04 -10.80
CA TYR A 402 8.71 19.88 -10.08
C TYR A 402 7.18 19.94 -9.83
N ALA A 403 6.51 21.01 -10.29
CA ALA A 403 5.06 20.98 -10.38
C ALA A 403 4.70 19.97 -11.47
N THR A 404 4.42 18.75 -11.04
CA THR A 404 3.80 17.77 -11.92
C THR A 404 2.47 18.37 -12.39
N PRO A 405 2.03 18.16 -13.64
CA PRO A 405 0.73 18.62 -14.14
C PRO A 405 -0.46 18.04 -13.34
N TYR A 406 -0.21 17.33 -12.28
CA TYR A 406 -1.15 16.67 -11.37
C TYR A 406 -1.74 17.57 -10.28
N ASP A 407 -1.30 18.84 -10.17
CA ASP A 407 -1.72 19.73 -9.06
C ASP A 407 -3.11 20.35 -9.25
N SER A 408 -3.80 20.13 -10.35
CA SER A 408 -5.10 20.77 -10.57
C SER A 408 -6.15 19.96 -11.34
N ARG A 409 -5.83 18.77 -11.79
CA ARG A 409 -6.81 17.86 -12.41
C ARG A 409 -6.45 16.44 -12.06
N THR A 410 -7.38 15.70 -11.53
CA THR A 410 -7.31 14.26 -11.44
C THR A 410 -7.19 13.70 -12.85
N LEU A 411 -5.97 13.63 -13.39
CA LEU A 411 -5.72 12.84 -14.57
C LEU A 411 -5.86 11.40 -14.12
N THR A 412 -6.99 10.79 -14.38
CA THR A 412 -7.13 9.33 -14.29
C THR A 412 -6.21 8.73 -15.34
N LEU A 413 -5.73 7.51 -15.13
CA LEU A 413 -5.01 6.75 -16.18
C LEU A 413 -5.78 6.79 -17.51
N GLN A 414 -7.11 6.77 -17.46
CA GLN A 414 -8.00 6.91 -18.59
C GLN A 414 -7.83 8.26 -19.33
N SER A 415 -7.70 9.38 -18.59
CA SER A 415 -7.51 10.69 -19.22
C SER A 415 -6.13 10.84 -19.86
N VAL A 416 -5.11 10.20 -19.32
CA VAL A 416 -3.76 10.15 -19.90
C VAL A 416 -3.75 9.19 -21.10
N ALA A 417 -4.40 8.03 -20.99
CA ALA A 417 -4.56 7.08 -22.09
C ALA A 417 -5.30 7.72 -23.29
N ASN A 418 -6.41 8.41 -23.03
CA ASN A 418 -7.18 9.10 -24.08
C ASN A 418 -6.41 10.25 -24.75
N GLN A 419 -5.51 10.93 -24.01
CA GLN A 419 -4.64 11.98 -24.56
C GLN A 419 -3.45 11.41 -25.35
N SER A 420 -3.03 10.18 -25.05
CA SER A 420 -1.91 9.51 -25.70
C SER A 420 -2.33 8.59 -26.86
N GLY A 421 -3.64 8.43 -27.11
CA GLY A 421 -4.14 7.51 -28.14
C GLY A 421 -3.93 6.03 -27.79
N LEU A 422 -3.75 5.72 -26.53
CA LEU A 422 -3.70 4.37 -26.01
C LEU A 422 -5.12 3.94 -25.65
N GLU A 423 -5.80 3.22 -26.53
CA GLU A 423 -7.02 2.46 -26.25
C GLU A 423 -6.74 1.13 -25.54
#